data_3831de94663a16ef6d7916c1ce115d72
#
_entry.id   3831de94663a16ef6d7916c1ce115d72
#
_cell.length_a   1.000
_cell.length_b   1.000
_cell.length_c   1.000
_cell.angle_alpha   90.00
_cell.angle_beta   90.00
_cell.angle_gamma   90.00
#
_symmetry.space_group_name_H-M   'P 1'
#
loop_
_entity.id
_entity.type
_entity.pdbx_description
1 polymer ?
#
loop_
_entity_poly.entity_id
_entity_poly.type
_entity_poly.pdbx_seq_one_letter_code
_entity_poly.pdbx_strand_id
1 'polypeptide(L)'
;MVTLDDLLLPDFWESAAPLVMDGNAALQIWAESQPDLQGHLLFRSSGSAGVLKWIALSKSALWWSAERVVDYLKITSDDALVLALPVHHVGGFGLVTRAQVAHCCFLEYAESWSPVGFAEFCEQEEGTITSLVPTQISDLVREKITAPASLRAVVVGGGRLDDDLASAARALGWPLLASYGMTETASQIATQESGDEVDLPLIPGWEVRLDNGLLAVKGEGLLSGIVTASKGTFELYDPKSEGWFLTSDLAELHDGSLRILGRSDRRVKVLGELIDLDALEDFWTEKTGAPTALVALPDERRGQTLHLSFEGKADLIESLNTSLPGPERLASWESLAALPRNGLGKIDRSVVTRIHLD
;
A
#
# COMPACT_ATOMS: atom_id res chain seq x y z
N MET A 1 -19.29 -14.49 -8.79
CA MET A 1 -18.34 -13.50 -8.19
C MET A 1 -18.56 -13.58 -6.71
N VAL A 2 -17.51 -13.80 -5.92
CA VAL A 2 -17.60 -13.89 -4.45
C VAL A 2 -17.97 -12.51 -3.91
N THR A 3 -18.98 -12.43 -3.08
CA THR A 3 -19.45 -11.19 -2.43
C THR A 3 -18.71 -10.98 -1.10
N LEU A 4 -18.83 -9.79 -0.52
CA LEU A 4 -18.27 -9.54 0.81
C LEU A 4 -18.91 -10.45 1.87
N ASP A 5 -20.23 -10.66 1.78
CA ASP A 5 -20.94 -11.58 2.68
C ASP A 5 -20.38 -13.00 2.60
N ASP A 6 -20.05 -13.48 1.40
CA ASP A 6 -19.44 -14.81 1.22
C ASP A 6 -18.09 -14.91 1.96
N LEU A 7 -17.27 -13.83 1.97
CA LEU A 7 -15.97 -13.78 2.65
C LEU A 7 -16.09 -13.85 4.17
N LEU A 8 -17.25 -13.50 4.72
CA LEU A 8 -17.54 -13.55 6.15
C LEU A 8 -18.06 -14.93 6.60
N LEU A 9 -18.41 -15.82 5.67
CA LEU A 9 -18.92 -17.16 6.00
C LEU A 9 -17.78 -18.15 6.32
N PRO A 10 -17.98 -19.08 7.28
CA PRO A 10 -17.02 -20.14 7.57
C PRO A 10 -16.65 -20.99 6.35
N ASP A 11 -17.64 -21.30 5.50
CA ASP A 11 -17.46 -22.12 4.28
C ASP A 11 -16.40 -21.54 3.34
N PHE A 12 -16.29 -20.21 3.27
CA PHE A 12 -15.23 -19.58 2.49
C PHE A 12 -13.84 -19.94 3.03
N TRP A 13 -13.65 -19.88 4.34
CA TRP A 13 -12.36 -20.16 4.98
C TRP A 13 -11.99 -21.64 4.94
N GLU A 14 -12.98 -22.53 4.97
CA GLU A 14 -12.79 -23.98 4.86
C GLU A 14 -12.58 -24.47 3.42
N SER A 15 -13.04 -23.71 2.43
CA SER A 15 -12.91 -24.08 1.02
C SER A 15 -11.46 -24.14 0.57
N ALA A 16 -11.09 -25.23 -0.12
CA ALA A 16 -9.79 -25.38 -0.76
C ALA A 16 -9.68 -24.65 -2.13
N ALA A 17 -10.78 -24.18 -2.69
CA ALA A 17 -10.75 -23.51 -3.99
C ALA A 17 -9.94 -22.21 -3.91
N PRO A 18 -9.01 -21.97 -4.87
CA PRO A 18 -8.32 -20.69 -4.96
C PRO A 18 -9.28 -19.58 -5.41
N LEU A 19 -8.99 -18.34 -5.03
CA LEU A 19 -9.78 -17.18 -5.44
C LEU A 19 -8.89 -16.09 -6.00
N VAL A 20 -9.18 -15.65 -7.23
CA VAL A 20 -8.51 -14.50 -7.87
C VAL A 20 -9.30 -13.23 -7.56
N MET A 21 -8.71 -12.36 -6.74
CA MET A 21 -9.39 -11.23 -6.12
C MET A 21 -9.77 -10.10 -7.10
N ASP A 22 -9.10 -9.97 -8.23
CA ASP A 22 -9.41 -8.96 -9.26
C ASP A 22 -10.39 -9.46 -10.34
N GLY A 23 -10.93 -10.68 -10.17
CA GLY A 23 -11.93 -11.26 -11.07
C GLY A 23 -11.39 -11.70 -12.43
N ASN A 24 -10.07 -11.86 -12.61
CA ASN A 24 -9.48 -12.36 -13.85
C ASN A 24 -9.87 -13.81 -14.10
N ALA A 25 -10.84 -14.03 -15.00
CA ALA A 25 -11.42 -15.36 -15.26
C ALA A 25 -10.39 -16.36 -15.82
N ALA A 26 -9.47 -15.93 -16.69
CA ALA A 26 -8.46 -16.81 -17.25
C ALA A 26 -7.47 -17.29 -16.17
N LEU A 27 -7.08 -16.40 -15.28
CA LEU A 27 -6.23 -16.73 -14.13
C LEU A 27 -6.97 -17.62 -13.14
N GLN A 28 -8.27 -17.38 -12.90
CA GLN A 28 -9.09 -18.21 -12.01
C GLN A 28 -9.11 -19.67 -12.49
N ILE A 29 -9.41 -19.91 -13.77
CA ILE A 29 -9.42 -21.26 -14.36
C ILE A 29 -8.04 -21.92 -14.25
N TRP A 30 -6.99 -21.17 -14.52
CA TRP A 30 -5.63 -21.68 -14.38
C TRP A 30 -5.28 -22.00 -12.93
N ALA A 31 -5.59 -21.12 -11.98
CA ALA A 31 -5.31 -21.32 -10.55
C ALA A 31 -6.03 -22.55 -10.00
N GLU A 32 -7.27 -22.82 -10.41
CA GLU A 32 -8.03 -24.02 -10.02
C GLU A 32 -7.35 -25.33 -10.47
N SER A 33 -6.57 -25.28 -11.55
CA SER A 33 -5.80 -26.43 -12.05
C SER A 33 -4.47 -26.64 -11.32
N GLN A 34 -4.05 -25.71 -10.43
CA GLN A 34 -2.76 -25.78 -9.75
C GLN A 34 -2.91 -26.37 -8.34
N PRO A 35 -2.33 -27.54 -8.04
CA PRO A 35 -2.38 -28.12 -6.70
C PRO A 35 -1.78 -27.20 -5.62
N ASP A 36 -0.72 -26.48 -5.96
CA ASP A 36 0.00 -25.59 -5.04
C ASP A 36 -0.77 -24.31 -4.69
N LEU A 37 -1.87 -24.03 -5.38
CA LEU A 37 -2.73 -22.88 -5.12
C LEU A 37 -4.03 -23.24 -4.38
N GLN A 38 -4.20 -24.48 -3.95
CA GLN A 38 -5.34 -24.86 -3.11
C GLN A 38 -5.35 -24.04 -1.81
N GLY A 39 -6.52 -23.46 -1.47
CA GLY A 39 -6.68 -22.58 -0.30
C GLY A 39 -5.96 -21.26 -0.37
N HIS A 40 -5.64 -20.76 -1.58
CA HIS A 40 -4.95 -19.47 -1.78
C HIS A 40 -5.87 -18.39 -2.35
N LEU A 41 -5.54 -17.15 -1.99
CA LEU A 41 -6.08 -15.95 -2.61
C LEU A 41 -4.97 -15.28 -3.44
N LEU A 42 -5.32 -14.84 -4.64
CA LEU A 42 -4.40 -14.18 -5.55
C LEU A 42 -4.74 -12.69 -5.65
N PHE A 43 -3.90 -11.87 -5.04
CA PHE A 43 -4.05 -10.41 -5.04
C PHE A 43 -3.21 -9.78 -6.13
N ARG A 44 -3.83 -8.96 -6.97
CA ARG A 44 -3.10 -8.21 -7.99
C ARG A 44 -2.17 -7.20 -7.34
N SER A 45 -0.91 -7.19 -7.75
CA SER A 45 0.10 -6.22 -7.33
C SER A 45 0.48 -5.31 -8.50
N SER A 46 0.58 -4.02 -8.25
CA SER A 46 1.11 -3.04 -9.21
C SER A 46 2.62 -3.21 -9.30
N GLY A 47 3.10 -4.00 -10.27
CA GLY A 47 4.53 -4.10 -10.54
C GLY A 47 5.09 -2.79 -11.11
N SER A 48 6.26 -2.36 -10.62
CA SER A 48 6.97 -1.16 -11.10
C SER A 48 7.40 -1.24 -12.57
N ALA A 49 7.40 -2.42 -13.18
CA ALA A 49 7.89 -2.67 -14.54
C ALA A 49 6.78 -2.95 -15.58
N GLY A 50 5.51 -2.66 -15.28
CA GLY A 50 4.39 -2.89 -16.23
C GLY A 50 4.03 -4.36 -16.46
N VAL A 51 4.68 -5.31 -15.79
CA VAL A 51 4.32 -6.73 -15.84
C VAL A 51 3.20 -7.00 -14.84
N LEU A 52 2.11 -7.59 -15.34
CA LEU A 52 1.01 -8.04 -14.49
C LEU A 52 1.49 -9.18 -13.58
N LYS A 53 1.35 -9.00 -12.28
CA LYS A 53 1.68 -10.02 -11.29
C LYS A 53 0.59 -10.13 -10.23
N TRP A 54 0.43 -11.32 -9.69
CA TRP A 54 -0.46 -11.62 -8.58
C TRP A 54 0.33 -12.32 -7.48
N ILE A 55 0.07 -11.90 -6.27
CA ILE A 55 0.67 -12.46 -5.06
C ILE A 55 -0.26 -13.55 -4.54
N ALA A 56 0.23 -14.77 -4.45
CA ALA A 56 -0.49 -15.90 -3.89
C ALA A 56 -0.28 -15.95 -2.37
N LEU A 57 -1.34 -15.75 -1.61
CA LEU A 57 -1.38 -15.85 -0.15
C LEU A 57 -2.29 -17.01 0.25
N SER A 58 -1.79 -17.92 1.07
CA SER A 58 -2.65 -18.95 1.64
C SER A 58 -3.62 -18.35 2.66
N LYS A 59 -4.79 -18.95 2.82
CA LYS A 59 -5.75 -18.55 3.87
C LYS A 59 -5.12 -18.63 5.26
N SER A 60 -4.23 -19.60 5.49
CA SER A 60 -3.49 -19.71 6.75
C SER A 60 -2.52 -18.54 6.98
N ALA A 61 -1.84 -18.05 5.93
CA ALA A 61 -0.97 -16.88 6.04
C ALA A 61 -1.76 -15.60 6.35
N LEU A 62 -2.91 -15.42 5.70
CA LEU A 62 -3.83 -14.31 5.96
C LEU A 62 -4.37 -14.36 7.39
N TRP A 63 -4.76 -15.54 7.85
CA TRP A 63 -5.27 -15.77 9.20
C TRP A 63 -4.20 -15.48 10.26
N TRP A 64 -3.00 -16.06 10.09
CA TRP A 64 -1.86 -15.83 10.97
C TRP A 64 -1.50 -14.35 11.09
N SER A 65 -1.44 -13.63 9.95
CA SER A 65 -1.19 -12.18 9.95
C SER A 65 -2.29 -11.42 10.71
N ALA A 66 -3.55 -11.81 10.52
CA ALA A 66 -4.68 -11.18 11.21
C ALA A 66 -4.62 -11.40 12.73
N GLU A 67 -4.30 -12.63 13.19
CA GLU A 67 -4.13 -12.94 14.63
C GLU A 67 -3.07 -12.03 15.27
N ARG A 68 -1.91 -11.86 14.60
CA ARG A 68 -0.84 -10.98 15.13
C ARG A 68 -1.29 -9.54 15.26
N VAL A 69 -2.06 -9.03 14.28
CA VAL A 69 -2.58 -7.67 14.33
C VAL A 69 -3.70 -7.52 15.35
N VAL A 70 -4.58 -8.51 15.48
CA VAL A 70 -5.64 -8.54 16.51
C VAL A 70 -5.02 -8.45 17.91
N ASP A 71 -4.02 -9.28 18.18
CA ASP A 71 -3.30 -9.27 19.46
C ASP A 71 -2.59 -7.93 19.69
N TYR A 72 -1.91 -7.39 18.68
CA TYR A 72 -1.12 -6.17 18.77
C TYR A 72 -2.00 -4.95 19.02
N LEU A 73 -3.07 -4.77 18.26
CA LEU A 73 -4.03 -3.67 18.39
C LEU A 73 -5.08 -3.91 19.48
N LYS A 74 -5.01 -5.06 20.18
CA LYS A 74 -5.95 -5.48 21.23
C LYS A 74 -7.40 -5.41 20.74
N ILE A 75 -7.64 -5.96 19.55
CA ILE A 75 -8.98 -6.03 18.97
C ILE A 75 -9.78 -7.10 19.71
N THR A 76 -10.99 -6.78 20.11
CA THR A 76 -11.89 -7.67 20.86
C THR A 76 -13.25 -7.76 20.20
N SER A 77 -14.12 -8.63 20.69
CA SER A 77 -15.50 -8.75 20.21
C SER A 77 -16.34 -7.47 20.40
N ASP A 78 -15.88 -6.54 21.24
CA ASP A 78 -16.58 -5.26 21.49
C ASP A 78 -16.23 -4.20 20.44
N ASP A 79 -15.26 -4.48 19.55
CA ASP A 79 -14.88 -3.57 18.47
C ASP A 79 -15.82 -3.69 17.25
N ALA A 80 -15.88 -2.61 16.50
CA ALA A 80 -16.52 -2.53 15.20
C ALA A 80 -15.49 -2.08 14.13
N LEU A 81 -15.13 -2.99 13.23
CA LEU A 81 -14.14 -2.72 12.17
C LEU A 81 -14.83 -2.14 10.95
N VAL A 82 -14.43 -0.93 10.53
CA VAL A 82 -15.01 -0.21 9.39
C VAL A 82 -14.15 -0.40 8.16
N LEU A 83 -14.71 -1.02 7.12
CA LEU A 83 -14.09 -1.18 5.81
C LEU A 83 -14.35 0.03 4.92
N ALA A 84 -13.31 0.78 4.57
CA ALA A 84 -13.34 1.88 3.61
C ALA A 84 -12.30 1.69 2.48
N LEU A 85 -11.75 0.49 2.36
CA LEU A 85 -10.78 0.09 1.33
C LEU A 85 -11.34 -1.09 0.53
N PRO A 86 -11.02 -1.19 -0.77
CA PRO A 86 -11.49 -2.32 -1.57
C PRO A 86 -10.95 -3.67 -1.06
N VAL A 87 -11.82 -4.67 -0.93
CA VAL A 87 -11.46 -6.02 -0.45
C VAL A 87 -10.55 -6.80 -1.40
N HIS A 88 -10.49 -6.43 -2.66
CA HIS A 88 -9.57 -7.04 -3.62
C HIS A 88 -8.10 -6.59 -3.44
N HIS A 89 -7.86 -5.69 -2.47
CA HIS A 89 -6.53 -5.35 -1.98
C HIS A 89 -6.33 -5.88 -0.56
N VAL A 90 -5.11 -6.34 -0.26
CA VAL A 90 -4.79 -6.95 1.03
C VAL A 90 -5.04 -6.03 2.24
N GLY A 91 -4.95 -4.71 2.06
CA GLY A 91 -5.27 -3.74 3.13
C GLY A 91 -6.74 -3.76 3.54
N GLY A 92 -7.66 -3.87 2.57
CA GLY A 92 -9.10 -4.03 2.83
C GLY A 92 -9.42 -5.46 3.28
N PHE A 93 -8.87 -6.48 2.60
CA PHE A 93 -9.08 -7.88 2.96
C PHE A 93 -8.61 -8.19 4.39
N GLY A 94 -7.52 -7.55 4.84
CA GLY A 94 -7.01 -7.70 6.19
C GLY A 94 -8.02 -7.31 7.28
N LEU A 95 -8.91 -6.33 7.04
CA LEU A 95 -9.98 -6.00 7.97
C LEU A 95 -11.03 -7.12 8.05
N VAL A 96 -11.39 -7.73 6.92
CA VAL A 96 -12.31 -8.89 6.88
C VAL A 96 -11.73 -10.04 7.72
N THR A 97 -10.46 -10.38 7.50
CA THR A 97 -9.80 -11.46 8.25
C THR A 97 -9.72 -11.16 9.75
N ARG A 98 -9.38 -9.91 10.12
CA ARG A 98 -9.31 -9.49 11.53
C ARG A 98 -10.66 -9.57 12.23
N ALA A 99 -11.74 -9.16 11.55
CA ALA A 99 -13.08 -9.27 12.09
C ALA A 99 -13.47 -10.74 12.36
N GLN A 100 -13.09 -11.67 11.46
CA GLN A 100 -13.29 -13.10 11.65
C GLN A 100 -12.49 -13.63 12.84
N VAL A 101 -11.21 -13.27 12.95
CA VAL A 101 -10.33 -13.71 14.05
C VAL A 101 -10.79 -13.17 15.40
N ALA A 102 -11.17 -11.90 15.47
CA ALA A 102 -11.61 -11.25 16.70
C ALA A 102 -13.09 -11.54 17.06
N HIS A 103 -13.86 -12.15 16.16
CA HIS A 103 -15.30 -12.32 16.29
C HIS A 103 -16.04 -11.01 16.62
N CYS A 104 -15.63 -9.92 15.99
CA CYS A 104 -16.17 -8.58 16.24
C CYS A 104 -17.08 -8.10 15.09
N CYS A 105 -17.75 -6.98 15.31
CA CYS A 105 -18.59 -6.35 14.30
C CYS A 105 -17.78 -5.92 13.07
N PHE A 106 -18.33 -6.15 11.88
CA PHE A 106 -17.76 -5.73 10.62
C PHE A 106 -18.75 -4.84 9.87
N LEU A 107 -18.31 -3.65 9.52
CA LEU A 107 -19.12 -2.60 8.90
C LEU A 107 -18.50 -2.20 7.57
N GLU A 108 -19.29 -2.19 6.50
CA GLU A 108 -18.84 -1.75 5.18
C GLU A 108 -19.33 -0.34 4.86
N TYR A 109 -18.41 0.58 4.64
CA TYR A 109 -18.72 1.85 4.00
C TYR A 109 -18.82 1.65 2.49
N ALA A 110 -20.00 1.27 2.02
CA ALA A 110 -20.24 0.83 0.64
C ALA A 110 -20.37 1.98 -0.38
N GLU A 111 -20.47 3.21 0.08
CA GLU A 111 -20.58 4.39 -0.78
C GLU A 111 -19.24 4.76 -1.42
N SER A 112 -19.31 5.58 -2.47
CA SER A 112 -18.11 6.21 -3.00
C SER A 112 -17.43 7.06 -1.92
N TRP A 113 -16.09 7.04 -1.88
CA TRP A 113 -15.34 7.77 -0.87
C TRP A 113 -15.79 9.24 -0.77
N SER A 114 -16.19 9.61 0.42
CA SER A 114 -16.52 10.97 0.84
C SER A 114 -16.01 11.17 2.26
N PRO A 115 -15.12 12.16 2.53
CA PRO A 115 -14.61 12.42 3.88
C PRO A 115 -15.72 12.65 4.91
N VAL A 116 -16.71 13.46 4.53
CA VAL A 116 -17.89 13.74 5.39
C VAL A 116 -18.72 12.49 5.61
N GLY A 117 -19.13 11.80 4.52
CA GLY A 117 -19.98 10.61 4.60
C GLY A 117 -19.30 9.48 5.39
N PHE A 118 -17.98 9.32 5.24
CA PHE A 118 -17.23 8.33 6.01
C PHE A 118 -17.21 8.63 7.52
N ALA A 119 -16.98 9.89 7.90
CA ALA A 119 -17.00 10.28 9.31
C ALA A 119 -18.40 10.13 9.92
N GLU A 120 -19.45 10.56 9.21
CA GLU A 120 -20.83 10.37 9.62
C GLU A 120 -21.20 8.89 9.79
N PHE A 121 -20.77 8.04 8.85
CA PHE A 121 -20.97 6.60 8.94
C PHE A 121 -20.29 6.00 10.18
N CYS A 122 -19.02 6.33 10.42
CA CYS A 122 -18.31 5.86 11.61
C CYS A 122 -18.98 6.30 12.92
N GLU A 123 -19.50 7.53 12.99
CA GLU A 123 -20.22 8.05 14.16
C GLU A 123 -21.55 7.32 14.36
N GLN A 124 -22.34 7.13 13.31
CA GLN A 124 -23.66 6.50 13.36
C GLN A 124 -23.58 5.02 13.71
N GLU A 125 -22.61 4.31 13.15
CA GLU A 125 -22.42 2.86 13.34
C GLU A 125 -21.48 2.54 14.53
N GLU A 126 -21.03 3.54 15.27
CA GLU A 126 -20.09 3.40 16.40
C GLU A 126 -18.81 2.63 16.01
N GLY A 127 -18.28 2.87 14.80
CA GLY A 127 -17.06 2.24 14.31
C GLY A 127 -15.86 2.55 15.21
N THR A 128 -15.04 1.54 15.56
CA THR A 128 -13.93 1.71 16.51
C THR A 128 -12.56 1.66 15.86
N ILE A 129 -12.41 0.89 14.80
CA ILE A 129 -11.13 0.71 14.09
C ILE A 129 -11.38 0.74 12.59
N THR A 130 -10.49 1.40 11.86
CA THR A 130 -10.48 1.38 10.39
C THR A 130 -9.07 1.35 9.84
N SER A 131 -8.94 1.07 8.54
CA SER A 131 -7.70 1.25 7.78
C SER A 131 -7.94 2.21 6.63
N LEU A 132 -7.06 3.20 6.49
CA LEU A 132 -7.11 4.21 5.45
C LEU A 132 -5.76 4.32 4.73
N VAL A 133 -5.76 4.98 3.58
CA VAL A 133 -4.53 5.35 2.86
C VAL A 133 -4.23 6.85 3.03
N PRO A 134 -2.97 7.29 2.83
CA PRO A 134 -2.60 8.69 3.03
C PRO A 134 -3.43 9.70 2.23
N THR A 135 -3.92 9.32 1.04
CA THR A 135 -4.80 10.18 0.24
C THR A 135 -6.14 10.44 0.91
N GLN A 136 -6.72 9.42 1.56
CA GLN A 136 -7.96 9.58 2.32
C GLN A 136 -7.75 10.48 3.55
N ILE A 137 -6.59 10.35 4.23
CA ILE A 137 -6.21 11.27 5.32
C ILE A 137 -6.07 12.71 4.81
N SER A 138 -5.45 12.90 3.65
CA SER A 138 -5.33 14.22 3.03
C SER A 138 -6.70 14.84 2.74
N ASP A 139 -7.67 14.06 2.29
CA ASP A 139 -9.03 14.53 2.05
C ASP A 139 -9.72 14.97 3.36
N LEU A 140 -9.60 14.17 4.43
CA LEU A 140 -10.14 14.50 5.75
C LEU A 140 -9.55 15.81 6.31
N VAL A 141 -8.24 16.00 6.18
CA VAL A 141 -7.56 17.21 6.62
C VAL A 141 -7.96 18.42 5.79
N ARG A 142 -7.98 18.28 4.46
CA ARG A 142 -8.36 19.36 3.53
C ARG A 142 -9.77 19.88 3.82
N GLU A 143 -10.71 18.99 4.12
CA GLU A 143 -12.09 19.34 4.44
C GLU A 143 -12.31 19.63 5.91
N LYS A 144 -11.25 19.57 6.74
CA LYS A 144 -11.26 19.84 8.20
C LYS A 144 -12.29 18.98 8.96
N ILE A 145 -12.39 17.71 8.59
CA ILE A 145 -13.29 16.77 9.21
C ILE A 145 -12.71 16.31 10.55
N THR A 146 -13.44 16.49 11.62
CA THR A 146 -13.06 15.99 12.95
C THR A 146 -13.32 14.49 13.05
N ALA A 147 -12.46 13.80 13.80
CA ALA A 147 -12.62 12.37 14.00
C ALA A 147 -13.88 12.04 14.80
N PRO A 148 -14.64 11.00 14.43
CA PRO A 148 -15.67 10.41 15.26
C PRO A 148 -15.13 9.97 16.63
N ALA A 149 -15.87 10.23 17.70
CA ALA A 149 -15.44 9.91 19.06
C ALA A 149 -15.34 8.40 19.33
N SER A 150 -16.03 7.58 18.56
CA SER A 150 -16.00 6.12 18.62
C SER A 150 -14.68 5.53 18.13
N LEU A 151 -13.98 6.18 17.17
CA LEU A 151 -12.74 5.68 16.61
C LEU A 151 -11.60 5.73 17.63
N ARG A 152 -11.02 4.54 17.92
CA ARG A 152 -9.84 4.40 18.78
C ARG A 152 -8.55 4.14 18.04
N ALA A 153 -8.62 3.71 16.76
CA ALA A 153 -7.46 3.50 15.91
C ALA A 153 -7.79 3.63 14.42
N VAL A 154 -6.94 4.36 13.71
CA VAL A 154 -6.95 4.46 12.24
C VAL A 154 -5.58 4.01 11.73
N VAL A 155 -5.50 2.77 11.22
CA VAL A 155 -4.28 2.22 10.65
C VAL A 155 -4.04 2.84 9.28
N VAL A 156 -2.96 3.58 9.12
CA VAL A 156 -2.61 4.22 7.85
C VAL A 156 -1.50 3.45 7.16
N GLY A 157 -1.82 2.88 6.01
CA GLY A 157 -0.89 2.06 5.25
C GLY A 157 -0.96 2.30 3.76
N GLY A 158 -0.20 1.50 3.02
CA GLY A 158 -0.24 1.52 1.57
C GLY A 158 0.55 2.66 0.91
N GLY A 159 1.11 3.58 1.65
CA GLY A 159 1.97 4.68 1.19
C GLY A 159 2.63 5.35 2.38
N ARG A 160 3.61 6.22 2.11
CA ARG A 160 4.22 7.04 3.16
C ARG A 160 3.18 8.04 3.68
N LEU A 161 3.00 8.08 4.98
CA LEU A 161 2.26 9.13 5.68
C LEU A 161 3.26 10.25 6.02
N ASP A 162 3.04 11.41 5.46
CA ASP A 162 3.85 12.61 5.73
C ASP A 162 3.62 13.11 7.17
N ASP A 163 4.67 13.57 7.85
CA ASP A 163 4.62 13.98 9.25
C ASP A 163 3.72 15.20 9.48
N ASP A 164 3.71 16.16 8.54
CA ASP A 164 2.85 17.36 8.62
C ASP A 164 1.39 16.96 8.43
N LEU A 165 1.11 16.07 7.48
CA LEU A 165 -0.23 15.51 7.26
C LEU A 165 -0.71 14.74 8.49
N ALA A 166 0.13 13.89 9.06
CA ALA A 166 -0.19 13.14 10.27
C ALA A 166 -0.49 14.08 11.44
N SER A 167 0.33 15.12 11.64
CA SER A 167 0.14 16.12 12.70
C SER A 167 -1.15 16.90 12.50
N ALA A 168 -1.46 17.31 11.27
CA ALA A 168 -2.70 18.01 10.96
C ALA A 168 -3.95 17.15 11.21
N ALA A 169 -3.91 15.87 10.85
CA ALA A 169 -5.02 14.96 11.10
C ALA A 169 -5.21 14.67 12.60
N ARG A 170 -4.11 14.47 13.36
CA ARG A 170 -4.17 14.31 14.82
C ARG A 170 -4.74 15.55 15.51
N ALA A 171 -4.43 16.76 15.01
CA ALA A 171 -5.03 17.99 15.52
C ALA A 171 -6.55 18.05 15.30
N LEU A 172 -7.10 17.30 14.34
CA LEU A 172 -8.54 17.10 14.12
C LEU A 172 -9.10 15.91 14.93
N GLY A 173 -8.29 15.27 15.78
CA GLY A 173 -8.68 14.17 16.66
C GLY A 173 -8.53 12.77 16.07
N TRP A 174 -8.01 12.61 14.83
CA TRP A 174 -7.85 11.29 14.20
C TRP A 174 -6.77 10.47 14.92
N PRO A 175 -7.10 9.27 15.46
CA PRO A 175 -6.17 8.41 16.18
C PRO A 175 -5.31 7.59 15.17
N LEU A 176 -4.43 8.27 14.43
CA LEU A 176 -3.64 7.68 13.37
C LEU A 176 -2.49 6.83 13.91
N LEU A 177 -2.37 5.63 13.37
CA LEU A 177 -1.25 4.71 13.57
C LEU A 177 -0.62 4.42 12.20
N ALA A 178 0.55 4.98 11.94
CA ALA A 178 1.28 4.67 10.72
C ALA A 178 1.70 3.19 10.73
N SER A 179 1.62 2.53 9.58
CA SER A 179 1.94 1.12 9.44
C SER A 179 2.75 0.83 8.18
N TYR A 180 3.57 -0.21 8.25
CA TYR A 180 4.29 -0.74 7.12
C TYR A 180 3.92 -2.20 6.89
N GLY A 181 3.72 -2.53 5.63
CA GLY A 181 3.42 -3.86 5.13
C GLY A 181 3.15 -3.82 3.64
N MET A 182 2.99 -4.98 3.06
CA MET A 182 2.80 -5.15 1.63
C MET A 182 1.90 -6.35 1.33
N THR A 183 1.52 -6.52 0.07
CA THR A 183 0.72 -7.69 -0.33
C THR A 183 1.47 -8.99 -0.02
N GLU A 184 2.77 -9.00 -0.21
CA GLU A 184 3.65 -10.14 0.02
C GLU A 184 3.73 -10.58 1.49
N THR A 185 3.29 -9.74 2.44
CA THR A 185 3.25 -10.02 3.89
C THR A 185 1.83 -10.14 4.44
N ALA A 186 0.86 -10.44 3.58
CA ALA A 186 -0.56 -10.57 3.92
C ALA A 186 -1.18 -9.33 4.59
N SER A 187 -0.47 -8.28 4.84
CA SER A 187 -0.84 -6.96 5.36
C SER A 187 0.36 -6.29 6.05
N GLN A 188 0.13 -5.72 7.25
CA GLN A 188 1.11 -4.99 8.04
C GLN A 188 2.05 -5.92 8.83
N ILE A 189 3.32 -5.51 8.95
CA ILE A 189 4.35 -6.19 9.75
C ILE A 189 4.92 -5.29 10.85
N ALA A 190 4.72 -3.98 10.73
CA ALA A 190 5.12 -3.00 11.72
C ALA A 190 4.07 -1.88 11.78
N THR A 191 3.79 -1.38 12.99
CA THR A 191 2.74 -0.37 13.21
C THR A 191 3.03 0.40 14.48
N GLN A 192 2.81 1.71 14.48
CA GLN A 192 2.85 2.55 15.68
C GLN A 192 1.88 2.04 16.76
N GLU A 193 2.25 2.19 18.02
CA GLU A 193 1.36 1.88 19.16
C GLU A 193 0.55 3.10 19.59
N SER A 194 1.11 4.30 19.51
CA SER A 194 0.49 5.54 20.02
C SER A 194 0.49 6.67 19.00
N GLY A 195 1.11 6.65 17.93
CA GLY A 195 1.17 7.74 16.96
C GLY A 195 2.24 8.81 17.23
N ASP A 196 2.93 8.73 18.36
CA ASP A 196 4.04 9.64 18.70
C ASP A 196 5.41 9.05 18.31
N GLU A 197 5.44 7.77 17.94
CA GLU A 197 6.67 7.11 17.53
C GLU A 197 7.09 7.54 16.12
N VAL A 198 8.41 7.74 15.97
CA VAL A 198 9.03 7.99 14.65
C VAL A 198 9.25 6.67 13.90
N ASP A 199 9.67 5.63 14.61
CA ASP A 199 9.90 4.30 14.07
C ASP A 199 8.66 3.42 14.27
N LEU A 200 8.55 2.37 13.48
CA LEU A 200 7.42 1.45 13.51
C LEU A 200 7.80 0.20 14.30
N PRO A 201 7.29 -0.02 15.52
CA PRO A 201 7.46 -1.28 16.24
C PRO A 201 7.04 -2.47 15.40
N LEU A 202 7.85 -3.53 15.41
CA LEU A 202 7.53 -4.78 14.71
C LEU A 202 6.39 -5.51 15.43
N ILE A 203 5.42 -5.95 14.65
CA ILE A 203 4.35 -6.83 15.15
C ILE A 203 4.97 -8.20 15.50
N PRO A 204 4.73 -8.72 16.71
CA PRO A 204 5.32 -9.98 17.17
C PRO A 204 5.06 -11.16 16.23
N GLY A 205 6.07 -11.99 16.00
CA GLY A 205 6.04 -13.14 15.09
C GLY A 205 6.70 -12.87 13.74
N TRP A 206 6.91 -11.62 13.37
CA TRP A 206 7.72 -11.28 12.21
C TRP A 206 9.21 -11.20 12.57
N GLU A 207 10.05 -11.79 11.72
CA GLU A 207 11.50 -11.63 11.75
C GLU A 207 11.93 -10.72 10.60
N VAL A 208 12.83 -9.80 10.88
CA VAL A 208 13.40 -8.88 9.87
C VAL A 208 14.91 -8.82 9.97
N ARG A 209 15.56 -8.61 8.85
CA ARG A 209 16.99 -8.33 8.76
C ARG A 209 17.27 -7.40 7.60
N LEU A 210 18.44 -6.78 7.61
CA LEU A 210 18.90 -5.96 6.48
C LEU A 210 19.93 -6.74 5.66
N ASP A 211 19.75 -6.74 4.35
CA ASP A 211 20.71 -7.24 3.38
C ASP A 211 21.11 -6.08 2.45
N ASN A 212 22.34 -5.56 2.65
CA ASN A 212 22.85 -4.37 1.96
C ASN A 212 21.89 -3.15 2.06
N GLY A 213 21.25 -2.97 3.21
CA GLY A 213 20.27 -1.92 3.46
C GLY A 213 18.86 -2.23 2.97
N LEU A 214 18.65 -3.33 2.24
CA LEU A 214 17.34 -3.81 1.85
C LEU A 214 16.70 -4.63 2.97
N LEU A 215 15.42 -4.42 3.20
CA LEU A 215 14.65 -5.17 4.17
C LEU A 215 14.37 -6.58 3.65
N ALA A 216 14.77 -7.59 4.43
CA ALA A 216 14.35 -8.97 4.27
C ALA A 216 13.40 -9.36 5.41
N VAL A 217 12.32 -10.04 5.08
CA VAL A 217 11.24 -10.39 6.01
C VAL A 217 11.03 -11.90 6.03
N LYS A 218 10.74 -12.45 7.23
CA LYS A 218 10.36 -13.85 7.42
C LYS A 218 9.21 -13.96 8.42
N GLY A 219 8.28 -14.87 8.15
CA GLY A 219 7.10 -15.13 8.98
C GLY A 219 6.09 -16.00 8.25
N GLU A 220 5.16 -16.57 8.99
CA GLU A 220 4.13 -17.47 8.42
C GLU A 220 3.08 -16.72 7.57
N GLY A 221 3.00 -15.39 7.72
CA GLY A 221 2.17 -14.52 6.90
C GLY A 221 2.76 -14.17 5.52
N LEU A 222 3.94 -14.71 5.15
CA LEU A 222 4.54 -14.46 3.83
C LEU A 222 3.79 -15.14 2.71
N LEU A 223 3.91 -14.53 1.52
CA LEU A 223 3.41 -15.10 0.26
C LEU A 223 3.90 -16.54 0.04
N SER A 224 3.07 -17.34 -0.60
CA SER A 224 3.48 -18.67 -1.08
C SER A 224 4.25 -18.58 -2.40
N GLY A 225 3.89 -17.59 -3.24
CA GLY A 225 4.57 -17.34 -4.51
C GLY A 225 4.00 -16.15 -5.26
N ILE A 226 4.61 -15.87 -6.41
CA ILE A 226 4.20 -14.83 -7.34
C ILE A 226 3.76 -15.49 -8.64
N VAL A 227 2.56 -15.11 -9.12
CA VAL A 227 2.08 -15.50 -10.44
C VAL A 227 2.32 -14.36 -11.41
N THR A 228 2.96 -14.66 -12.53
CA THR A 228 3.19 -13.72 -13.64
C THR A 228 2.45 -14.17 -14.88
N ALA A 229 2.02 -13.20 -15.69
CA ALA A 229 1.42 -13.46 -17.00
C ALA A 229 2.40 -13.08 -18.11
N SER A 230 2.70 -14.02 -19.01
CA SER A 230 3.52 -13.79 -20.19
C SER A 230 2.97 -14.52 -21.40
N LYS A 231 2.74 -13.81 -22.52
CA LYS A 231 2.27 -14.38 -23.80
C LYS A 231 1.03 -15.29 -23.68
N GLY A 232 0.12 -14.97 -22.76
CA GLY A 232 -1.11 -15.74 -22.54
C GLY A 232 -0.95 -16.99 -21.67
N THR A 233 0.20 -17.17 -21.03
CA THR A 233 0.47 -18.22 -20.04
C THR A 233 0.68 -17.61 -18.66
N PHE A 234 0.37 -18.40 -17.61
CA PHE A 234 0.66 -18.04 -16.23
C PHE A 234 1.75 -18.94 -15.67
N GLU A 235 2.59 -18.37 -14.82
CA GLU A 235 3.68 -19.09 -14.15
C GLU A 235 3.74 -18.69 -12.69
N LEU A 236 3.80 -19.69 -11.80
CA LEU A 236 3.97 -19.52 -10.35
C LEU A 236 5.44 -19.78 -10.00
N TYR A 237 6.05 -18.88 -9.24
CA TYR A 237 7.38 -19.09 -8.67
C TYR A 237 7.46 -18.56 -7.24
N ASP A 238 8.30 -19.19 -6.42
CA ASP A 238 8.59 -18.73 -5.06
C ASP A 238 9.80 -17.78 -5.06
N PRO A 239 9.63 -16.52 -4.69
CA PRO A 239 10.73 -15.55 -4.63
C PRO A 239 11.57 -15.65 -3.35
N LYS A 240 11.17 -16.49 -2.38
CA LYS A 240 11.87 -16.61 -1.10
C LYS A 240 13.17 -17.42 -1.24
N SER A 241 14.16 -17.06 -0.45
CA SER A 241 15.38 -17.83 -0.24
C SER A 241 15.49 -18.21 1.23
N GLU A 242 15.57 -19.50 1.53
CA GLU A 242 15.65 -20.02 2.92
C GLU A 242 14.52 -19.48 3.83
N GLY A 243 13.33 -19.25 3.27
CA GLY A 243 12.17 -18.69 3.98
C GLY A 243 12.19 -17.18 4.14
N TRP A 244 13.20 -16.47 3.64
CA TRP A 244 13.30 -15.01 3.64
C TRP A 244 12.80 -14.43 2.32
N PHE A 245 11.94 -13.44 2.41
CA PHE A 245 11.54 -12.61 1.29
C PHE A 245 12.34 -11.29 1.32
N LEU A 246 13.18 -11.07 0.29
CA LEU A 246 13.92 -9.83 0.13
C LEU A 246 13.04 -8.81 -0.60
N THR A 247 12.77 -7.70 0.05
CA THR A 247 11.97 -6.61 -0.51
C THR A 247 12.83 -5.66 -1.35
N SER A 248 12.19 -4.71 -2.04
CA SER A 248 12.89 -3.56 -2.64
C SER A 248 12.97 -2.36 -1.70
N ASP A 249 12.51 -2.48 -0.45
CA ASP A 249 12.47 -1.36 0.48
C ASP A 249 13.78 -1.25 1.24
N LEU A 250 14.31 -0.03 1.31
CA LEU A 250 15.46 0.34 2.12
C LEU A 250 14.98 0.69 3.52
N ALA A 251 15.66 0.19 4.52
CA ALA A 251 15.25 0.37 5.91
C ALA A 251 16.43 0.49 6.87
N GLU A 252 16.14 0.95 8.07
CA GLU A 252 16.96 0.88 9.27
C GLU A 252 16.20 0.11 10.36
N LEU A 253 16.95 -0.53 11.25
CA LEU A 253 16.43 -1.24 12.41
C LEU A 253 16.99 -0.60 13.68
N HIS A 254 16.09 -0.18 14.57
CA HIS A 254 16.41 0.45 15.85
C HIS A 254 15.61 -0.21 16.96
N ASP A 255 16.28 -0.91 17.88
CA ASP A 255 15.67 -1.48 19.09
C ASP A 255 14.35 -2.25 18.84
N GLY A 256 14.29 -3.04 17.76
CA GLY A 256 13.10 -3.82 17.40
C GLY A 256 12.05 -3.05 16.62
N SER A 257 12.34 -1.80 16.25
CA SER A 257 11.49 -0.97 15.40
C SER A 257 12.08 -0.78 14.01
N LEU A 258 11.23 -0.54 13.03
CA LEU A 258 11.56 -0.42 11.63
C LEU A 258 11.38 1.04 11.17
N ARG A 259 12.38 1.58 10.50
CA ARG A 259 12.29 2.85 9.76
C ARG A 259 12.45 2.59 8.28
N ILE A 260 11.45 2.93 7.48
CA ILE A 260 11.51 2.82 6.02
C ILE A 260 12.13 4.09 5.44
N LEU A 261 13.18 3.91 4.64
CA LEU A 261 13.94 5.00 4.02
C LEU A 261 13.50 5.31 2.59
N GLY A 262 12.76 4.39 1.95
CA GLY A 262 12.34 4.49 0.56
C GLY A 262 12.53 3.19 -0.20
N ARG A 263 12.47 3.24 -1.53
CA ARG A 263 12.57 2.05 -2.39
C ARG A 263 13.82 2.06 -3.24
N SER A 264 14.51 0.92 -3.30
CA SER A 264 15.70 0.77 -4.15
C SER A 264 15.37 0.82 -5.65
N ASP A 265 14.20 0.38 -6.05
CA ASP A 265 13.71 0.45 -7.44
C ASP A 265 13.22 1.87 -7.85
N ARG A 266 13.17 2.80 -6.89
CA ARG A 266 12.95 4.23 -7.09
C ARG A 266 14.26 5.03 -7.10
N ARG A 267 15.42 4.35 -7.07
CA ARG A 267 16.73 4.97 -7.26
C ARG A 267 17.26 4.68 -8.65
N VAL A 268 17.50 5.72 -9.42
CA VAL A 268 17.87 5.63 -10.83
C VAL A 268 19.20 6.33 -11.11
N LYS A 269 19.95 5.87 -12.12
CA LYS A 269 21.20 6.53 -12.53
C LYS A 269 20.93 7.50 -13.66
N VAL A 270 21.17 8.79 -13.40
CA VAL A 270 21.11 9.88 -14.39
C VAL A 270 22.51 10.49 -14.50
N LEU A 271 23.10 10.48 -15.70
CA LEU A 271 24.47 10.97 -15.94
C LEU A 271 25.53 10.33 -15.00
N GLY A 272 25.30 9.09 -14.56
CA GLY A 272 26.19 8.36 -13.66
C GLY A 272 25.95 8.61 -12.17
N GLU A 273 25.16 9.59 -11.79
CA GLU A 273 24.76 9.87 -10.41
C GLU A 273 23.48 9.14 -10.03
N LEU A 274 23.41 8.68 -8.78
CA LEU A 274 22.24 7.97 -8.25
C LEU A 274 21.22 8.98 -7.72
N ILE A 275 20.05 9.04 -8.34
CA ILE A 275 18.95 9.95 -8.00
C ILE A 275 17.86 9.16 -7.28
N ASP A 276 17.44 9.65 -6.12
CA ASP A 276 16.28 9.14 -5.38
C ASP A 276 15.01 9.84 -5.89
N LEU A 277 14.19 9.09 -6.63
CA LEU A 277 12.98 9.64 -7.24
C LEU A 277 11.91 10.00 -6.20
N ASP A 278 11.89 9.34 -5.05
CA ASP A 278 10.90 9.64 -4.01
C ASP A 278 11.25 10.98 -3.34
N ALA A 279 12.52 11.18 -2.98
CA ALA A 279 12.99 12.44 -2.41
C ALA A 279 12.81 13.62 -3.38
N LEU A 280 13.06 13.39 -4.67
CA LEU A 280 12.89 14.44 -5.68
C LEU A 280 11.41 14.71 -6.00
N GLU A 281 10.54 13.70 -5.92
CA GLU A 281 9.08 13.84 -6.04
C GLU A 281 8.52 14.65 -4.85
N ASP A 282 8.99 14.36 -3.62
CA ASP A 282 8.63 15.13 -2.41
C ASP A 282 9.03 16.62 -2.55
N PHE A 283 10.26 16.87 -3.03
CA PHE A 283 10.71 18.24 -3.35
C PHE A 283 9.76 18.97 -4.32
N TRP A 284 9.37 18.30 -5.42
CA TRP A 284 8.46 18.91 -6.39
C TRP A 284 7.06 19.12 -5.81
N THR A 285 6.56 18.18 -5.01
CA THR A 285 5.27 18.32 -4.31
C THR A 285 5.28 19.54 -3.36
N GLU A 286 6.34 19.70 -2.58
CA GLU A 286 6.49 20.88 -1.69
C GLU A 286 6.52 22.19 -2.48
N LYS A 287 7.30 22.25 -3.56
CA LYS A 287 7.48 23.48 -4.35
C LYS A 287 6.26 23.85 -5.18
N THR A 288 5.51 22.88 -5.68
CA THR A 288 4.28 23.12 -6.45
C THR A 288 3.06 23.34 -5.56
N GLY A 289 3.10 22.84 -4.32
CA GLY A 289 1.96 22.80 -3.41
C GLY A 289 0.82 21.89 -3.91
N ALA A 290 1.11 20.98 -4.84
CA ALA A 290 0.14 20.10 -5.49
C ALA A 290 0.72 18.68 -5.65
N PRO A 291 -0.14 17.65 -5.75
CA PRO A 291 0.33 16.28 -6.00
C PRO A 291 1.19 16.21 -7.27
N THR A 292 2.31 15.50 -7.15
CA THR A 292 3.24 15.26 -8.27
C THR A 292 3.51 13.77 -8.46
N ALA A 293 3.95 13.41 -9.66
CA ALA A 293 4.39 12.06 -9.99
C ALA A 293 5.65 12.14 -10.86
N LEU A 294 6.76 11.65 -10.33
CA LEU A 294 8.04 11.61 -11.02
C LEU A 294 8.33 10.21 -11.55
N VAL A 295 8.65 10.12 -12.84
CA VAL A 295 9.05 8.89 -13.51
C VAL A 295 10.38 9.07 -14.23
N ALA A 296 11.12 7.98 -14.41
CA ALA A 296 12.35 7.95 -15.16
C ALA A 296 12.19 7.10 -16.42
N LEU A 297 12.66 7.61 -17.55
CA LEU A 297 12.62 6.91 -18.83
C LEU A 297 14.04 6.63 -19.33
N PRO A 298 14.29 5.48 -19.98
CA PRO A 298 15.58 5.17 -20.57
C PRO A 298 16.05 6.24 -21.57
N ASP A 299 17.33 6.61 -21.50
CA ASP A 299 17.98 7.50 -22.44
C ASP A 299 19.40 6.99 -22.77
N GLU A 300 19.74 6.92 -24.04
CA GLU A 300 21.02 6.35 -24.50
C GLU A 300 22.24 7.12 -23.98
N ARG A 301 22.15 8.44 -23.82
CA ARG A 301 23.26 9.30 -23.43
C ARG A 301 23.33 9.53 -21.91
N ARG A 302 22.17 9.68 -21.27
CA ARG A 302 22.07 10.04 -19.85
C ARG A 302 21.86 8.83 -18.95
N GLY A 303 21.63 7.64 -19.55
CA GLY A 303 21.16 6.44 -18.84
C GLY A 303 19.66 6.51 -18.61
N GLN A 304 19.21 7.55 -17.91
CA GLN A 304 17.80 7.86 -17.76
C GLN A 304 17.56 9.37 -17.79
N THR A 305 16.32 9.75 -18.11
CA THR A 305 15.78 11.11 -18.04
C THR A 305 14.59 11.14 -17.09
N LEU A 306 14.40 12.29 -16.42
CA LEU A 306 13.35 12.48 -15.42
C LEU A 306 12.18 13.25 -16.01
N HIS A 307 10.96 12.81 -15.71
CA HIS A 307 9.72 13.37 -16.25
C HIS A 307 8.71 13.55 -15.12
N LEU A 308 8.10 14.75 -15.02
CA LEU A 308 7.18 15.12 -13.96
C LEU A 308 5.77 15.31 -14.51
N SER A 309 4.78 14.63 -13.93
CA SER A 309 3.37 15.00 -14.05
C SER A 309 2.89 15.59 -12.73
N PHE A 310 2.03 16.62 -12.77
CA PHE A 310 1.55 17.30 -11.57
C PHE A 310 0.14 17.88 -11.78
N GLU A 311 -0.55 18.11 -10.68
CA GLU A 311 -1.83 18.81 -10.67
C GLU A 311 -1.58 20.31 -10.46
N GLY A 312 -2.16 21.20 -11.30
CA GLY A 312 -2.06 22.64 -11.11
C GLY A 312 -1.28 23.39 -12.19
N LYS A 313 -0.70 24.57 -11.84
CA LYS A 313 -0.07 25.49 -12.80
C LYS A 313 1.44 25.32 -12.86
N ALA A 314 1.99 25.42 -14.06
CA ALA A 314 3.41 25.17 -14.35
C ALA A 314 4.35 26.38 -14.09
N ASP A 315 3.84 27.51 -13.62
CA ASP A 315 4.53 28.80 -13.65
C ASP A 315 5.92 28.85 -12.96
N LEU A 316 6.17 27.92 -12.02
CA LEU A 316 7.43 27.85 -11.27
C LEU A 316 8.38 26.73 -11.73
N ILE A 317 7.92 25.76 -12.51
CA ILE A 317 8.71 24.55 -12.79
C ILE A 317 9.96 24.85 -13.59
N GLU A 318 9.87 25.67 -14.63
CA GLU A 318 11.01 25.99 -15.50
C GLU A 318 12.15 26.66 -14.74
N SER A 319 11.83 27.65 -13.89
CA SER A 319 12.84 28.38 -13.11
C SER A 319 13.48 27.45 -12.03
N LEU A 320 12.69 26.65 -11.34
CA LEU A 320 13.16 25.69 -10.35
C LEU A 320 14.00 24.60 -11.02
N ASN A 321 13.54 24.03 -12.12
CA ASN A 321 14.26 23.00 -12.87
C ASN A 321 15.65 23.48 -13.32
N THR A 322 15.75 24.74 -13.76
CA THR A 322 17.03 25.33 -14.17
C THR A 322 18.01 25.47 -12.99
N SER A 323 17.50 25.64 -11.77
CA SER A 323 18.31 25.78 -10.55
C SER A 323 18.84 24.45 -10.00
N LEU A 324 18.23 23.31 -10.38
CA LEU A 324 18.64 22.00 -9.92
C LEU A 324 19.98 21.54 -10.55
N PRO A 325 20.72 20.63 -9.85
CA PRO A 325 21.87 19.92 -10.43
C PRO A 325 21.48 19.23 -11.75
N GLY A 326 22.43 19.12 -12.68
CA GLY A 326 22.17 18.54 -14.01
C GLY A 326 21.48 17.15 -14.00
N PRO A 327 21.91 16.23 -13.13
CA PRO A 327 21.27 14.90 -13.01
C PRO A 327 19.83 14.93 -12.51
N GLU A 328 19.46 15.90 -11.66
CA GLU A 328 18.11 16.05 -11.08
C GLU A 328 17.14 16.84 -11.96
N ARG A 329 17.63 17.41 -13.07
CA ARG A 329 16.80 18.20 -13.97
C ARG A 329 15.81 17.34 -14.73
N LEU A 330 14.57 17.81 -14.76
CA LEU A 330 13.50 17.24 -15.59
C LEU A 330 13.83 17.43 -17.07
N ALA A 331 13.60 16.40 -17.85
CA ALA A 331 13.63 16.45 -19.32
C ALA A 331 12.31 16.98 -19.88
N SER A 332 11.19 16.67 -19.22
CA SER A 332 9.87 17.24 -19.55
C SER A 332 8.98 17.28 -18.31
N TRP A 333 7.90 18.05 -18.40
CA TRP A 333 6.84 18.09 -17.41
C TRP A 333 5.49 18.34 -18.05
N GLU A 334 4.43 17.82 -17.42
CA GLU A 334 3.07 17.96 -17.89
C GLU A 334 2.11 18.26 -16.73
N SER A 335 1.24 19.25 -16.94
CA SER A 335 0.15 19.59 -16.02
C SER A 335 -1.09 18.78 -16.38
N LEU A 336 -1.62 18.06 -15.41
CA LEU A 336 -2.83 17.25 -15.55
C LEU A 336 -3.95 17.84 -14.68
N ALA A 337 -5.20 17.68 -15.12
CA ALA A 337 -6.36 18.07 -14.31
C ALA A 337 -6.45 17.22 -13.02
N ALA A 338 -6.05 15.94 -13.10
CA ALA A 338 -5.88 15.03 -11.99
C ALA A 338 -4.84 13.98 -12.38
N LEU A 339 -3.96 13.60 -11.43
CA LEU A 339 -3.02 12.50 -11.63
C LEU A 339 -3.78 11.16 -11.69
N PRO A 340 -3.38 10.26 -12.59
CA PRO A 340 -3.98 8.93 -12.67
C PRO A 340 -3.75 8.17 -11.36
N ARG A 341 -4.81 7.57 -10.83
CA ARG A 341 -4.79 6.81 -9.57
C ARG A 341 -5.34 5.40 -9.78
N ASN A 342 -4.79 4.46 -9.05
CA ASN A 342 -5.31 3.08 -9.00
C ASN A 342 -6.51 2.98 -8.05
N GLY A 343 -7.10 1.78 -7.93
CA GLY A 343 -8.26 1.52 -7.07
C GLY A 343 -8.05 1.81 -5.57
N LEU A 344 -6.81 1.97 -5.12
CA LEU A 344 -6.46 2.41 -3.75
C LEU A 344 -6.25 3.93 -3.65
N GLY A 345 -6.53 4.70 -4.69
CA GLY A 345 -6.25 6.13 -4.70
C GLY A 345 -4.76 6.50 -4.81
N LYS A 346 -3.85 5.52 -4.95
CA LYS A 346 -2.41 5.76 -5.17
C LYS A 346 -2.17 6.19 -6.62
N ILE A 347 -1.18 7.06 -6.82
CA ILE A 347 -0.75 7.46 -8.16
C ILE A 347 -0.34 6.21 -8.97
N ASP A 348 -0.96 6.04 -10.15
CA ASP A 348 -0.62 4.98 -11.09
C ASP A 348 0.52 5.44 -12.00
N ARG A 349 1.76 5.21 -11.54
CA ARG A 349 2.96 5.61 -12.28
C ARG A 349 3.13 4.88 -13.61
N SER A 350 2.46 3.74 -13.81
CA SER A 350 2.48 3.06 -15.11
C SER A 350 1.70 3.84 -16.17
N VAL A 351 0.64 4.52 -15.77
CA VAL A 351 -0.11 5.44 -16.64
C VAL A 351 0.70 6.71 -16.86
N VAL A 352 1.29 7.28 -15.80
CA VAL A 352 2.17 8.46 -15.91
C VAL A 352 3.34 8.19 -16.87
N THR A 353 3.97 7.02 -16.77
CA THR A 353 5.06 6.61 -17.69
C THR A 353 4.61 6.64 -19.16
N ARG A 354 3.40 6.13 -19.45
CA ARG A 354 2.86 6.14 -20.83
C ARG A 354 2.61 7.54 -21.36
N ILE A 355 2.12 8.45 -20.51
CA ILE A 355 1.89 9.87 -20.88
C ILE A 355 3.18 10.50 -21.43
N HIS A 356 4.34 10.16 -20.87
CA HIS A 356 5.62 10.73 -21.30
C HIS A 356 6.32 9.92 -22.41
N LEU A 357 5.79 8.77 -22.81
CA LEU A 357 6.31 7.98 -23.93
C LEU A 357 5.59 8.31 -25.25
N ASP A 358 4.35 8.80 -25.19
CA ASP A 358 3.54 9.24 -26.34
C ASP A 358 3.87 10.71 -26.72
#